data_0fde527bce52723d1785d67b3f94082e
#
_entry.id   0fde527bce52723d1785d67b3f94082e
#
_cell.length_a   1.000
_cell.length_b   1.000
_cell.length_c   1.000
_cell.angle_alpha   90.00
_cell.angle_beta   90.00
_cell.angle_gamma   90.00
#
_symmetry.space_group_name_H-M   'P 1'
#
loop_
_entity.id
_entity.type
_entity.pdbx_description
1 polymer ?
#
loop_
_entity_poly.entity_id
_entity_poly.type
_entity_poly.pdbx_seq_one_letter_code
_entity_poly.pdbx_strand_id
1 'polypeptide(L)'
;MSISGSAVVTDCKAGGSYVSSGAMLISPDSTYTAVIAGGTFDGNVVNNKSTTITGGTFSGEVQNSGVIENGQFNGAVNNYEGTIKGGTFYGSVKNSGECDLGTPFHIGTISGGTFNGNVTNEGAGRISGGTFNGSLDGTFYTVAFESNGGTAVPNQKYANTPVTAPTVSRAGYTLVGWYTDKACTAAYDFTKPVTDSVTLYAKWEAAPRYYYNSGTTTDTDNADEDKKGSPKTFDPGAGIYAVSVALSLTGTAWIGRKRH
;
A
#
# COMPACT_ATOMS: atom_id res chain seq x y z
N MET A 1 -5.98 -8.56 32.40
CA MET A 1 -5.99 -9.94 31.89
C MET A 1 -4.63 -10.21 31.29
N SER A 2 -3.97 -11.26 31.66
CA SER A 2 -2.68 -11.66 31.06
C SER A 2 -2.92 -12.96 30.28
N ILE A 3 -2.56 -12.97 29.00
CA ILE A 3 -2.67 -14.14 28.13
C ILE A 3 -1.27 -14.59 27.81
N SER A 4 -0.95 -15.85 28.14
CA SER A 4 0.32 -16.49 27.82
C SER A 4 0.09 -17.65 26.86
N GLY A 5 1.02 -17.89 25.94
CA GLY A 5 0.89 -18.88 24.88
C GLY A 5 0.28 -18.30 23.60
N SER A 6 0.08 -19.14 22.57
CA SER A 6 -0.66 -18.74 21.37
C SER A 6 -2.15 -18.69 21.67
N ALA A 7 -2.77 -17.54 21.51
CA ALA A 7 -4.19 -17.34 21.82
C ALA A 7 -4.88 -16.48 20.76
N VAL A 8 -6.12 -16.82 20.46
CA VAL A 8 -7.04 -15.96 19.71
C VAL A 8 -8.07 -15.43 20.70
N VAL A 9 -8.15 -14.11 20.79
CA VAL A 9 -9.12 -13.43 21.65
C VAL A 9 -10.25 -12.92 20.78
N THR A 10 -11.44 -13.50 20.93
CA THR A 10 -12.66 -13.10 20.24
C THR A 10 -13.71 -12.67 21.25
N ASP A 11 -14.52 -11.66 20.91
CA ASP A 11 -15.69 -11.21 21.68
C ASP A 11 -15.40 -10.92 23.16
N CYS A 12 -14.18 -10.52 23.49
CA CYS A 12 -13.81 -10.10 24.82
C CYS A 12 -14.37 -8.74 25.16
N LYS A 13 -15.05 -8.65 26.31
CA LYS A 13 -15.42 -7.42 26.96
C LYS A 13 -14.47 -7.21 28.14
N ALA A 14 -13.45 -6.37 27.96
CA ALA A 14 -12.57 -5.99 29.06
C ALA A 14 -12.98 -4.59 29.52
N GLY A 15 -13.81 -4.53 30.55
CA GLY A 15 -14.13 -3.32 31.28
C GLY A 15 -13.64 -3.43 32.71
N GLY A 16 -12.99 -2.42 33.24
CA GLY A 16 -12.60 -2.31 34.65
C GLY A 16 -11.10 -2.33 34.91
N SER A 17 -10.72 -1.67 36.01
CA SER A 17 -9.37 -1.55 36.52
C SER A 17 -8.76 -2.91 36.85
N TYR A 18 -7.83 -3.35 36.01
CA TYR A 18 -6.91 -4.41 36.42
C TYR A 18 -5.49 -3.87 36.37
N VAL A 19 -4.82 -3.97 37.50
CA VAL A 19 -3.54 -3.32 37.85
C VAL A 19 -3.62 -1.80 37.81
N SER A 20 -2.89 -1.12 38.60
CA SER A 20 -2.91 0.31 38.89
C SER A 20 -3.01 1.30 37.71
N SER A 21 -3.29 0.81 36.51
CA SER A 21 -3.47 1.60 35.27
C SER A 21 -4.55 1.07 34.31
N GLY A 22 -5.29 0.01 34.66
CA GLY A 22 -6.39 -0.50 33.81
C GLY A 22 -5.95 -1.03 32.42
N ALA A 23 -4.68 -1.39 32.26
CA ALA A 23 -4.17 -1.85 30.98
C ALA A 23 -4.33 -3.35 30.77
N MET A 24 -4.83 -3.76 29.60
CA MET A 24 -4.72 -5.15 29.13
C MET A 24 -3.36 -5.33 28.47
N LEU A 25 -2.51 -6.10 29.10
CA LEU A 25 -1.21 -6.50 28.54
C LEU A 25 -1.35 -7.84 27.82
N ILE A 26 -1.11 -7.87 26.53
CA ILE A 26 -0.93 -9.11 25.77
C ILE A 26 0.56 -9.24 25.49
N SER A 27 1.21 -10.06 26.29
CA SER A 27 2.64 -10.33 26.19
C SER A 27 2.82 -11.83 26.00
N PRO A 28 2.73 -12.36 24.76
CA PRO A 28 3.20 -13.71 24.52
C PRO A 28 4.71 -13.74 24.72
N ASP A 29 5.22 -14.82 25.27
CA ASP A 29 6.65 -15.14 25.22
C ASP A 29 7.10 -15.11 23.75
N SER A 30 8.37 -14.83 23.48
CA SER A 30 8.94 -14.66 22.14
C SER A 30 8.67 -15.82 21.16
N THR A 31 8.22 -16.95 21.67
CA THR A 31 7.86 -18.15 20.88
C THR A 31 6.37 -18.23 20.50
N TYR A 32 5.53 -17.38 21.08
CA TYR A 32 4.08 -17.44 20.88
C TYR A 32 3.54 -16.18 20.22
N THR A 33 2.46 -16.34 19.47
CA THR A 33 1.71 -15.24 18.86
C THR A 33 0.32 -15.13 19.47
N ALA A 34 -0.21 -13.92 19.56
CA ALA A 34 -1.59 -13.68 19.96
C ALA A 34 -2.33 -12.90 18.86
N VAL A 35 -3.62 -13.17 18.73
CA VAL A 35 -4.51 -12.44 17.82
C VAL A 35 -5.69 -11.90 18.59
N ILE A 36 -5.95 -10.59 18.45
CA ILE A 36 -7.19 -9.97 18.92
C ILE A 36 -8.10 -9.86 17.68
N ALA A 37 -9.07 -10.78 17.57
CA ALA A 37 -9.94 -10.84 16.41
C ALA A 37 -11.23 -10.00 16.57
N GLY A 38 -11.59 -9.60 17.79
CA GLY A 38 -12.80 -8.81 18.06
C GLY A 38 -12.92 -8.46 19.54
N GLY A 39 -14.09 -7.95 19.92
CA GLY A 39 -14.42 -7.56 21.30
C GLY A 39 -14.41 -6.05 21.52
N THR A 40 -14.76 -5.65 22.76
CA THR A 40 -14.78 -4.24 23.20
C THR A 40 -13.81 -4.06 24.35
N PHE A 41 -12.92 -3.08 24.23
CA PHE A 41 -11.87 -2.79 25.18
C PHE A 41 -12.01 -1.33 25.66
N ASP A 42 -12.54 -1.15 26.88
CA ASP A 42 -12.76 0.19 27.44
C ASP A 42 -11.50 0.71 28.16
N GLY A 43 -10.62 -0.18 28.63
CA GLY A 43 -9.34 0.15 29.24
C GLY A 43 -8.20 0.22 28.21
N ASN A 44 -7.03 0.66 28.69
CA ASN A 44 -5.84 0.71 27.87
C ASN A 44 -5.37 -0.69 27.43
N VAL A 45 -4.80 -0.78 26.24
CA VAL A 45 -4.30 -2.03 25.66
C VAL A 45 -2.83 -1.86 25.25
N VAL A 46 -1.99 -2.81 25.65
CA VAL A 46 -0.60 -2.90 25.15
C VAL A 46 -0.52 -4.07 24.16
N ASN A 47 -0.33 -3.73 22.90
CA ASN A 47 -0.18 -4.67 21.78
C ASN A 47 1.31 -4.89 21.50
N ASN A 48 1.87 -5.99 22.01
CA ASN A 48 3.29 -6.30 21.89
C ASN A 48 3.67 -6.89 20.52
N LYS A 49 4.98 -7.00 20.24
CA LYS A 49 5.58 -7.41 18.95
C LYS A 49 5.01 -8.69 18.34
N SER A 50 4.64 -9.66 19.17
CA SER A 50 4.07 -10.94 18.71
C SER A 50 2.55 -10.96 18.66
N THR A 51 1.90 -9.80 18.72
CA THR A 51 0.44 -9.69 18.75
C THR A 51 -0.09 -8.96 17.53
N THR A 52 -1.18 -9.49 16.96
CA THR A 52 -1.89 -8.86 15.83
C THR A 52 -3.32 -8.54 16.23
N ILE A 53 -3.73 -7.30 16.01
CA ILE A 53 -5.13 -6.87 16.13
C ILE A 53 -5.76 -6.96 14.74
N THR A 54 -6.74 -7.85 14.56
CA THR A 54 -7.49 -8.04 13.31
C THR A 54 -8.91 -7.50 13.39
N GLY A 55 -9.36 -7.06 14.58
CA GLY A 55 -10.68 -6.48 14.80
C GLY A 55 -10.86 -6.02 16.25
N GLY A 56 -12.06 -5.54 16.56
CA GLY A 56 -12.44 -5.05 17.89
C GLY A 56 -12.62 -3.53 17.95
N THR A 57 -13.18 -3.07 19.07
CA THR A 57 -13.40 -1.65 19.39
C THR A 57 -12.61 -1.29 20.65
N PHE A 58 -11.78 -0.27 20.54
CA PHE A 58 -10.84 0.19 21.57
C PHE A 58 -11.20 1.60 21.98
N SER A 59 -11.71 1.77 23.22
CA SER A 59 -12.08 3.08 23.78
C SER A 59 -10.92 3.72 24.54
N GLY A 60 -10.07 2.90 25.18
CA GLY A 60 -8.87 3.33 25.87
C GLY A 60 -7.68 3.55 24.93
N GLU A 61 -6.54 3.96 25.51
CA GLU A 61 -5.28 4.12 24.78
C GLU A 61 -4.73 2.76 24.34
N VAL A 62 -4.22 2.68 23.11
CA VAL A 62 -3.50 1.50 22.61
C VAL A 62 -2.03 1.85 22.40
N GLN A 63 -1.14 1.17 23.11
CA GLN A 63 0.30 1.18 22.86
C GLN A 63 0.63 0.05 21.90
N ASN A 64 1.06 0.39 20.68
CA ASN A 64 1.27 -0.59 19.62
C ASN A 64 2.74 -0.80 19.30
N SER A 65 3.24 -1.99 19.62
CA SER A 65 4.53 -2.53 19.16
C SER A 65 4.34 -3.75 18.24
N GLY A 66 3.10 -4.22 18.06
CA GLY A 66 2.72 -5.33 17.19
C GLY A 66 2.13 -4.88 15.86
N VAL A 67 1.18 -5.65 15.35
CA VAL A 67 0.51 -5.35 14.09
C VAL A 67 -0.95 -4.98 14.34
N ILE A 68 -1.42 -3.93 13.70
CA ILE A 68 -2.83 -3.58 13.59
C ILE A 68 -3.24 -3.75 12.11
N GLU A 69 -4.07 -4.77 11.83
CA GLU A 69 -4.61 -5.01 10.49
C GLU A 69 -6.00 -4.40 10.32
N ASN A 70 -6.79 -4.39 11.40
CA ASN A 70 -8.14 -3.82 11.41
C ASN A 70 -8.58 -3.52 12.84
N GLY A 71 -9.73 -2.84 13.00
CA GLY A 71 -10.35 -2.48 14.28
C GLY A 71 -10.83 -1.03 14.28
N GLN A 72 -11.57 -0.66 15.30
CA GLN A 72 -12.03 0.69 15.56
C GLN A 72 -11.36 1.24 16.83
N PHE A 73 -10.63 2.33 16.69
CA PHE A 73 -9.85 2.96 17.75
C PHE A 73 -10.43 4.33 18.07
N ASN A 74 -11.19 4.40 19.17
CA ASN A 74 -11.81 5.65 19.65
C ASN A 74 -10.84 6.41 20.58
N GLY A 75 -9.98 5.67 21.31
CA GLY A 75 -8.90 6.22 22.11
C GLY A 75 -7.64 6.52 21.30
N ALA A 76 -6.64 7.11 21.96
CA ALA A 76 -5.35 7.39 21.36
C ALA A 76 -4.59 6.10 21.00
N VAL A 77 -3.78 6.14 19.93
CA VAL A 77 -2.87 5.04 19.56
C VAL A 77 -1.44 5.56 19.50
N ASN A 78 -0.56 4.98 20.32
CA ASN A 78 0.88 5.24 20.30
C ASN A 78 1.58 4.09 19.54
N ASN A 79 1.97 4.34 18.30
CA ASN A 79 2.64 3.38 17.41
C ASN A 79 4.14 3.62 17.43
N TYR A 80 4.84 2.97 18.35
CA TYR A 80 6.26 3.19 18.59
C TYR A 80 7.17 2.25 17.78
N GLU A 81 6.85 0.95 17.77
CA GLU A 81 7.59 -0.08 17.00
C GLU A 81 6.67 -0.87 16.08
N GLY A 82 5.37 -0.64 16.21
CA GLY A 82 4.35 -1.44 15.56
C GLY A 82 4.11 -1.05 14.11
N THR A 83 3.31 -1.89 13.47
CA THR A 83 2.86 -1.65 12.09
C THR A 83 1.35 -1.50 12.05
N ILE A 84 0.86 -0.38 11.53
CA ILE A 84 -0.54 -0.15 11.22
C ILE A 84 -0.74 -0.40 9.73
N LYS A 85 -1.47 -1.46 9.38
CA LYS A 85 -1.83 -1.83 8.01
C LYS A 85 -3.26 -1.43 7.64
N GLY A 86 -4.13 -1.28 8.65
CA GLY A 86 -5.54 -0.99 8.46
C GLY A 86 -6.22 -0.54 9.75
N GLY A 87 -7.55 -0.46 9.73
CA GLY A 87 -8.37 -0.01 10.86
C GLY A 87 -8.87 1.42 10.70
N THR A 88 -9.78 1.83 11.60
CA THR A 88 -10.37 3.17 11.63
C THR A 88 -10.05 3.84 12.97
N PHE A 89 -9.40 4.98 12.92
CA PHE A 89 -8.88 5.72 14.06
C PHE A 89 -9.65 7.04 14.22
N TYR A 90 -10.42 7.15 15.30
CA TYR A 90 -11.12 8.38 15.68
C TYR A 90 -10.32 9.19 16.71
N GLY A 91 -9.54 8.50 17.57
CA GLY A 91 -8.57 9.12 18.46
C GLY A 91 -7.31 9.57 17.73
N SER A 92 -6.44 10.28 18.43
CA SER A 92 -5.14 10.69 17.90
C SER A 92 -4.21 9.49 17.71
N VAL A 93 -3.37 9.54 16.67
CA VAL A 93 -2.33 8.53 16.44
C VAL A 93 -0.97 9.21 16.47
N LYS A 94 -0.09 8.74 17.35
CA LYS A 94 1.32 9.12 17.37
C LYS A 94 2.13 7.99 16.74
N ASN A 95 2.73 8.25 15.58
CA ASN A 95 3.64 7.33 14.90
C ASN A 95 5.06 7.82 15.10
N SER A 96 5.90 7.06 15.76
CA SER A 96 7.24 7.51 16.11
C SER A 96 8.29 6.44 15.83
N GLY A 97 9.52 6.89 15.65
CA GLY A 97 10.68 6.03 15.53
C GLY A 97 11.90 6.72 16.07
N GLU A 98 12.81 5.95 16.61
CA GLU A 98 14.09 6.41 17.15
C GLU A 98 15.24 6.01 16.23
N CYS A 99 16.31 6.83 16.23
CA CYS A 99 17.55 6.54 15.57
C CYS A 99 18.68 6.61 16.60
N ASP A 100 19.54 5.61 16.63
CA ASP A 100 20.79 5.64 17.40
C ASP A 100 21.96 5.58 16.44
N LEU A 101 22.93 6.50 16.60
CA LEU A 101 24.13 6.61 15.75
C LEU A 101 23.82 6.56 14.22
N GLY A 102 22.65 7.10 13.81
CA GLY A 102 22.22 7.11 12.42
C GLY A 102 21.58 5.81 11.94
N THR A 103 21.42 4.82 12.79
CA THR A 103 20.70 3.57 12.48
C THR A 103 19.33 3.61 13.14
N PRO A 104 18.22 3.56 12.37
CA PRO A 104 16.88 3.52 12.95
C PRO A 104 16.65 2.20 13.68
N PHE A 105 16.18 2.29 14.92
CA PHE A 105 15.66 1.16 15.69
C PHE A 105 14.29 1.57 16.23
N HIS A 106 13.42 0.74 16.68
CA HIS A 106 12.09 1.11 17.14
C HIS A 106 11.32 1.99 16.14
N ILE A 107 10.89 1.41 15.02
CA ILE A 107 10.24 2.18 13.96
C ILE A 107 8.76 1.86 13.91
N GLY A 108 7.92 2.84 14.27
CA GLY A 108 6.48 2.82 13.98
C GLY A 108 6.24 2.99 12.49
N THR A 109 5.41 2.14 11.90
CA THR A 109 5.10 2.17 10.48
C THR A 109 3.58 2.28 10.27
N ILE A 110 3.16 3.20 9.41
CA ILE A 110 1.79 3.29 8.89
C ILE A 110 1.83 2.95 7.40
N SER A 111 1.20 1.86 7.00
CA SER A 111 1.08 1.43 5.60
C SER A 111 -0.37 1.42 5.10
N GLY A 112 -1.35 1.68 5.95
CA GLY A 112 -2.78 1.75 5.62
C GLY A 112 -3.59 2.24 6.81
N GLY A 113 -4.91 2.19 6.69
CA GLY A 113 -5.89 2.65 7.69
C GLY A 113 -6.55 3.97 7.34
N THR A 114 -7.64 4.28 8.06
CA THR A 114 -8.39 5.53 7.93
C THR A 114 -8.29 6.30 9.24
N PHE A 115 -7.69 7.48 9.20
CA PHE A 115 -7.40 8.34 10.33
C PHE A 115 -8.35 9.54 10.31
N ASN A 116 -9.42 9.49 11.13
CA ASN A 116 -10.35 10.59 11.32
C ASN A 116 -9.85 11.55 12.42
N GLY A 117 -9.08 11.04 13.39
CA GLY A 117 -8.33 11.82 14.35
C GLY A 117 -7.01 12.35 13.79
N ASN A 118 -6.32 13.17 14.57
CA ASN A 118 -5.04 13.73 14.18
C ASN A 118 -3.92 12.69 14.24
N VAL A 119 -3.01 12.75 13.28
CA VAL A 119 -1.81 11.90 13.24
C VAL A 119 -0.58 12.77 13.38
N THR A 120 0.34 12.39 14.27
CA THR A 120 1.67 13.00 14.39
C THR A 120 2.73 11.97 14.05
N ASN A 121 3.59 12.29 13.06
CA ASN A 121 4.70 11.43 12.67
C ASN A 121 6.03 12.04 13.13
N GLU A 122 6.75 11.35 14.01
CA GLU A 122 7.97 11.85 14.65
C GLU A 122 9.19 10.98 14.36
N GLY A 123 10.35 11.62 14.33
CA GLY A 123 11.64 10.94 14.21
C GLY A 123 11.76 10.07 12.96
N ALA A 124 12.12 8.80 13.15
CA ALA A 124 12.24 7.82 12.08
C ALA A 124 10.92 7.12 11.70
N GLY A 125 9.77 7.56 12.23
CA GLY A 125 8.46 7.00 11.90
C GLY A 125 8.20 6.96 10.39
N ARG A 126 7.67 5.84 9.88
CA ARG A 126 7.45 5.62 8.45
C ARG A 126 5.98 5.72 8.10
N ILE A 127 5.70 6.37 6.97
CA ILE A 127 4.37 6.39 6.35
C ILE A 127 4.52 5.99 4.89
N SER A 128 3.81 4.96 4.47
CA SER A 128 3.76 4.48 3.08
C SER A 128 2.34 4.37 2.53
N GLY A 129 1.33 4.72 3.31
CA GLY A 129 -0.08 4.68 2.91
C GLY A 129 -1.00 5.16 4.03
N GLY A 130 -2.30 5.09 3.80
CA GLY A 130 -3.36 5.52 4.71
C GLY A 130 -4.17 6.70 4.18
N THR A 131 -5.38 6.84 4.70
CA THR A 131 -6.28 7.97 4.44
C THR A 131 -6.33 8.86 5.66
N PHE A 132 -5.88 10.10 5.55
CA PHE A 132 -5.80 11.06 6.64
C PHE A 132 -6.89 12.12 6.46
N ASN A 133 -8.00 11.98 7.22
CA ASN A 133 -9.12 12.93 7.22
C ASN A 133 -8.90 14.03 8.28
N GLY A 134 -8.19 13.71 9.38
CA GLY A 134 -7.70 14.68 10.37
C GLY A 134 -6.40 15.33 9.94
N SER A 135 -5.77 16.12 10.83
CA SER A 135 -4.45 16.70 10.57
C SER A 135 -3.39 15.61 10.53
N LEU A 136 -2.37 15.83 9.69
CA LEU A 136 -1.13 15.06 9.70
C LEU A 136 0.01 16.04 9.96
N ASP A 137 0.64 15.90 11.13
CA ASP A 137 1.70 16.78 11.61
C ASP A 137 3.03 16.02 11.71
N GLY A 138 4.15 16.75 11.69
CA GLY A 138 5.49 16.19 11.77
C GLY A 138 6.14 15.96 10.41
N THR A 139 7.01 14.95 10.31
CA THR A 139 7.80 14.69 9.09
C THR A 139 7.02 13.80 8.11
N PHE A 140 6.61 14.37 6.98
CA PHE A 140 6.03 13.67 5.85
C PHE A 140 6.15 14.50 4.57
N TYR A 141 6.00 13.82 3.43
CA TYR A 141 6.01 14.42 2.10
C TYR A 141 4.78 14.00 1.30
N THR A 142 4.30 14.89 0.44
CA THR A 142 3.18 14.60 -0.46
C THR A 142 3.73 14.16 -1.81
N VAL A 143 3.31 13.00 -2.29
CA VAL A 143 3.53 12.54 -3.66
C VAL A 143 2.23 12.66 -4.42
N ALA A 144 2.21 13.57 -5.39
CA ALA A 144 1.11 13.75 -6.33
C ALA A 144 1.39 12.95 -7.61
N PHE A 145 0.34 12.43 -8.24
CA PHE A 145 0.44 11.63 -9.47
C PHE A 145 -0.41 12.25 -10.57
N GLU A 146 0.26 12.78 -11.58
CA GLU A 146 -0.35 13.25 -12.81
C GLU A 146 -0.36 12.12 -13.84
N SER A 147 -1.50 11.45 -13.96
CA SER A 147 -1.63 10.24 -14.80
C SER A 147 -1.65 10.53 -16.30
N ASN A 148 -1.64 11.80 -16.74
CA ASN A 148 -1.58 12.24 -18.15
C ASN A 148 -2.57 11.50 -19.06
N GLY A 149 -3.85 11.44 -18.63
CA GLY A 149 -4.94 10.77 -19.34
C GLY A 149 -5.11 9.28 -19.01
N GLY A 150 -4.36 8.74 -18.05
CA GLY A 150 -4.64 7.45 -17.43
C GLY A 150 -5.64 7.55 -16.29
N THR A 151 -5.90 6.43 -15.62
CA THR A 151 -6.74 6.39 -14.41
C THR A 151 -6.18 7.31 -13.34
N ALA A 152 -7.06 8.08 -12.67
CA ALA A 152 -6.65 9.01 -11.61
C ALA A 152 -6.05 8.28 -10.42
N VAL A 153 -5.01 8.86 -9.84
CA VAL A 153 -4.35 8.39 -8.61
C VAL A 153 -4.46 9.50 -7.57
N PRO A 154 -4.98 9.23 -6.36
CA PRO A 154 -5.01 10.22 -5.30
C PRO A 154 -3.61 10.54 -4.81
N ASN A 155 -3.42 11.77 -4.31
CA ASN A 155 -2.17 12.16 -3.64
C ASN A 155 -1.95 11.26 -2.42
N GLN A 156 -0.70 10.86 -2.23
CA GLN A 156 -0.30 9.97 -1.14
C GLN A 156 0.70 10.67 -0.22
N LYS A 157 0.72 10.22 1.04
CA LYS A 157 1.66 10.72 2.05
C LYS A 157 2.72 9.66 2.32
N TYR A 158 3.97 10.09 2.36
CA TYR A 158 5.13 9.24 2.62
C TYR A 158 6.07 9.88 3.65
N ALA A 159 6.69 9.04 4.47
CA ALA A 159 7.75 9.45 5.38
C ALA A 159 8.78 8.33 5.51
N ASN A 160 10.04 8.66 5.30
CA ASN A 160 11.19 7.76 5.50
C ASN A 160 11.09 6.40 4.78
N THR A 161 10.37 6.35 3.64
CA THR A 161 10.14 5.11 2.88
C THR A 161 10.08 5.41 1.38
N PRO A 162 10.45 4.46 0.51
CA PRO A 162 10.25 4.58 -0.93
C PRO A 162 8.76 4.68 -1.30
N VAL A 163 8.47 5.36 -2.41
CA VAL A 163 7.13 5.42 -3.00
C VAL A 163 6.79 4.06 -3.62
N THR A 164 5.56 3.61 -3.41
CA THR A 164 5.02 2.48 -4.19
C THR A 164 4.44 2.99 -5.49
N ALA A 165 4.94 2.49 -6.63
CA ALA A 165 4.44 2.88 -7.95
C ALA A 165 2.96 2.47 -8.09
N PRO A 166 2.05 3.42 -8.39
CA PRO A 166 0.64 3.09 -8.55
C PRO A 166 0.39 2.38 -9.88
N THR A 167 -0.57 1.45 -9.88
CA THR A 167 -1.07 0.83 -11.10
C THR A 167 -2.05 1.77 -11.78
N VAL A 168 -1.79 2.13 -13.03
CA VAL A 168 -2.64 2.99 -13.84
C VAL A 168 -2.86 2.38 -15.23
N SER A 169 -3.96 2.73 -15.86
CA SER A 169 -4.30 2.27 -17.20
C SER A 169 -4.75 3.44 -18.08
N ARG A 170 -4.47 3.34 -19.37
CA ARG A 170 -4.93 4.27 -20.41
C ARG A 170 -5.22 3.48 -21.67
N ALA A 171 -6.46 3.59 -22.19
CA ALA A 171 -6.91 2.83 -23.36
C ALA A 171 -6.03 3.12 -24.58
N GLY A 172 -5.49 2.08 -25.21
CA GLY A 172 -4.63 2.17 -26.38
C GLY A 172 -3.18 2.60 -26.10
N TYR A 173 -2.77 2.61 -24.82
CA TYR A 173 -1.42 3.01 -24.41
C TYR A 173 -0.81 2.04 -23.41
N THR A 174 0.52 1.98 -23.36
CA THR A 174 1.31 1.27 -22.35
C THR A 174 2.06 2.30 -21.51
N LEU A 175 2.04 2.14 -20.19
CA LEU A 175 2.80 2.98 -19.28
C LEU A 175 4.31 2.70 -19.47
N VAL A 176 5.07 3.74 -19.77
CA VAL A 176 6.53 3.68 -19.84
C VAL A 176 7.15 3.83 -18.46
N GLY A 177 6.58 4.72 -17.64
CA GLY A 177 7.07 4.99 -16.30
C GLY A 177 6.57 6.32 -15.74
N TRP A 178 7.11 6.67 -14.56
CA TRP A 178 6.82 7.90 -13.87
C TRP A 178 8.06 8.81 -13.84
N TYR A 179 7.85 10.10 -14.02
CA TYR A 179 8.90 11.09 -14.20
C TYR A 179 8.70 12.29 -13.27
N THR A 180 9.78 12.96 -12.89
CA THR A 180 9.73 14.13 -12.01
C THR A 180 9.40 15.44 -12.73
N ASP A 181 9.37 15.43 -14.06
CA ASP A 181 9.11 16.60 -14.91
C ASP A 181 8.01 16.30 -15.94
N LYS A 182 7.29 17.37 -16.36
CA LYS A 182 6.21 17.27 -17.36
C LYS A 182 6.68 16.81 -18.74
N ALA A 183 7.95 17.06 -19.08
CA ALA A 183 8.53 16.62 -20.35
C ALA A 183 8.88 15.12 -20.33
N CYS A 184 8.75 14.47 -19.17
CA CYS A 184 9.07 13.06 -18.97
C CYS A 184 10.49 12.70 -19.43
N THR A 185 11.48 13.49 -18.96
CA THR A 185 12.90 13.30 -19.27
C THR A 185 13.67 12.70 -18.09
N ALA A 186 13.30 13.02 -16.84
CA ALA A 186 13.93 12.54 -15.62
C ALA A 186 13.06 11.46 -14.96
N ALA A 187 13.40 10.19 -15.15
CA ALA A 187 12.68 9.07 -14.53
C ALA A 187 12.81 9.10 -13.01
N TYR A 188 11.70 8.81 -12.32
CA TYR A 188 11.69 8.72 -10.86
C TYR A 188 12.25 7.37 -10.38
N ASP A 189 13.13 7.43 -9.37
CA ASP A 189 13.73 6.24 -8.74
C ASP A 189 12.89 5.77 -7.55
N PHE A 190 12.06 4.76 -7.75
CA PHE A 190 11.19 4.17 -6.73
C PHE A 190 11.95 3.35 -5.67
N THR A 191 13.25 3.22 -5.74
CA THR A 191 14.03 2.48 -4.73
C THR A 191 14.49 3.35 -3.56
N LYS A 192 14.42 4.67 -3.71
CA LYS A 192 14.88 5.64 -2.72
C LYS A 192 13.74 6.15 -1.84
N PRO A 193 14.01 6.38 -0.54
CA PRO A 193 13.05 7.08 0.32
C PRO A 193 12.74 8.49 -0.21
N VAL A 194 11.50 8.92 -0.02
CA VAL A 194 11.08 10.28 -0.31
C VAL A 194 11.72 11.24 0.69
N THR A 195 12.34 12.30 0.19
CA THR A 195 12.97 13.38 0.97
C THR A 195 12.33 14.74 0.77
N ASP A 196 11.45 14.87 -0.24
CA ASP A 196 10.75 16.09 -0.61
C ASP A 196 9.39 15.77 -1.22
N SER A 197 8.44 16.71 -1.12
CA SER A 197 7.17 16.59 -1.85
C SER A 197 7.41 16.70 -3.35
N VAL A 198 6.81 15.80 -4.12
CA VAL A 198 7.04 15.68 -5.55
C VAL A 198 5.75 15.42 -6.32
N THR A 199 5.68 15.92 -7.55
CA THR A 199 4.65 15.52 -8.52
C THR A 199 5.28 14.61 -9.57
N LEU A 200 4.70 13.42 -9.73
CA LEU A 200 5.15 12.42 -10.70
C LEU A 200 4.21 12.39 -11.91
N TYR A 201 4.78 12.41 -13.10
CA TYR A 201 4.07 12.46 -14.38
C TYR A 201 4.18 11.13 -15.10
N ALA A 202 3.04 10.53 -15.48
CA ALA A 202 3.02 9.31 -16.26
C ALA A 202 3.42 9.57 -17.70
N LYS A 203 4.35 8.77 -18.23
CA LYS A 203 4.68 8.73 -19.66
C LYS A 203 4.01 7.53 -20.30
N TRP A 204 3.38 7.77 -21.44
CA TRP A 204 2.67 6.75 -22.20
C TRP A 204 3.21 6.60 -23.60
N GLU A 205 3.26 5.37 -24.08
CA GLU A 205 3.50 5.05 -25.49
C GLU A 205 2.25 4.40 -26.08
N ALA A 206 1.96 4.68 -27.36
CA ALA A 206 0.85 4.02 -28.04
C ALA A 206 1.07 2.50 -28.08
N ALA A 207 0.09 1.73 -27.65
CA ALA A 207 0.16 0.28 -27.73
C ALA A 207 0.26 -0.17 -29.20
N PRO A 208 1.06 -1.20 -29.52
CA PRO A 208 1.15 -1.73 -30.87
C PRO A 208 -0.22 -2.14 -31.39
N ARG A 209 -0.61 -1.62 -32.55
CA ARG A 209 -1.82 -2.07 -33.24
C ARG A 209 -1.48 -3.30 -34.05
N TYR A 210 -1.94 -4.46 -33.63
CA TYR A 210 -1.89 -5.67 -34.46
C TYR A 210 -3.02 -5.61 -35.48
N TYR A 211 -2.69 -5.37 -36.75
CA TYR A 211 -3.63 -5.59 -37.84
C TYR A 211 -3.72 -7.09 -38.09
N TYR A 212 -4.83 -7.69 -37.71
CA TYR A 212 -5.14 -9.04 -38.16
C TYR A 212 -5.55 -8.95 -39.62
N ASN A 213 -4.62 -9.28 -40.51
CA ASN A 213 -4.94 -9.43 -41.93
C ASN A 213 -5.67 -10.77 -42.06
N SER A 214 -6.99 -10.77 -41.99
CA SER A 214 -7.80 -11.95 -42.31
C SER A 214 -7.78 -12.13 -43.84
N GLY A 215 -6.68 -12.66 -44.33
CA GLY A 215 -6.55 -13.11 -45.69
C GLY A 215 -7.47 -14.32 -45.89
N THR A 216 -8.66 -14.10 -46.35
CA THR A 216 -9.42 -15.13 -47.10
C THR A 216 -8.70 -15.28 -48.41
N THR A 217 -7.86 -16.31 -48.51
CA THR A 217 -7.42 -16.84 -49.81
C THR A 217 -8.61 -17.52 -50.46
N THR A 218 -9.28 -16.82 -51.36
CA THR A 218 -9.98 -17.44 -52.47
C THR A 218 -9.18 -17.08 -53.73
N ASP A 219 -8.41 -18.05 -54.16
CA ASP A 219 -7.81 -18.10 -55.50
C ASP A 219 -8.92 -17.95 -56.54
N THR A 220 -8.87 -16.92 -57.35
CA THR A 220 -9.28 -16.95 -58.75
C THR A 220 -8.68 -15.76 -59.49
N ASP A 221 -7.86 -16.12 -60.50
CA ASP A 221 -7.28 -15.21 -61.49
C ASP A 221 -8.16 -14.07 -61.94
N ASN A 222 -7.59 -12.83 -61.91
CA ASN A 222 -7.50 -11.98 -63.12
C ASN A 222 -6.79 -10.68 -62.78
N ALA A 223 -5.85 -10.35 -63.63
CA ALA A 223 -5.17 -9.07 -63.73
C ALA A 223 -6.19 -7.93 -63.93
N ASP A 224 -6.09 -6.84 -63.17
CA ASP A 224 -6.06 -5.49 -63.72
C ASP A 224 -5.88 -4.42 -62.65
N GLU A 225 -5.00 -3.50 -62.93
CA GLU A 225 -4.78 -2.09 -62.61
C GLU A 225 -5.39 -1.43 -61.33
N ASP A 226 -4.45 -0.77 -60.64
CA ASP A 226 -4.57 0.54 -59.98
C ASP A 226 -5.93 0.96 -59.39
N LYS A 227 -6.04 0.83 -58.03
CA LYS A 227 -6.73 1.84 -57.23
C LYS A 227 -6.23 1.91 -55.81
N LYS A 228 -5.60 3.03 -55.45
CA LYS A 228 -5.39 3.53 -54.09
C LYS A 228 -6.72 3.49 -53.32
N GLY A 229 -6.90 2.47 -52.45
CA GLY A 229 -8.03 2.37 -51.54
C GLY A 229 -7.69 2.99 -50.19
N SER A 230 -8.42 4.02 -49.79
CA SER A 230 -8.41 4.58 -48.44
C SER A 230 -8.69 3.53 -47.38
N PRO A 231 -8.09 3.60 -46.19
CA PRO A 231 -8.35 2.64 -45.11
C PRO A 231 -9.81 2.78 -44.64
N LYS A 232 -10.54 1.66 -44.66
CA LYS A 232 -11.90 1.60 -44.12
C LYS A 232 -11.87 1.78 -42.61
N THR A 233 -12.69 2.69 -42.12
CA THR A 233 -12.95 2.96 -40.72
C THR A 233 -13.55 1.71 -40.06
N PHE A 234 -13.00 1.28 -38.95
CA PHE A 234 -13.47 0.13 -38.18
C PHE A 234 -14.68 0.53 -37.32
N ASP A 235 -15.74 -0.26 -37.38
CA ASP A 235 -16.94 -0.16 -36.58
C ASP A 235 -16.65 -0.56 -35.11
N PRO A 236 -17.03 0.23 -34.06
CA PRO A 236 -16.71 -0.05 -32.67
C PRO A 236 -17.71 -1.00 -31.99
N GLY A 237 -18.08 -2.10 -32.62
CA GLY A 237 -19.16 -2.99 -32.18
C GLY A 237 -18.78 -4.42 -31.84
N ALA A 238 -17.59 -4.78 -31.43
CA ALA A 238 -17.32 -6.15 -30.99
C ALA A 238 -16.13 -6.27 -30.01
N GLY A 239 -16.45 -6.63 -28.78
CA GLY A 239 -15.62 -7.49 -27.94
C GLY A 239 -14.39 -6.86 -27.28
N ILE A 240 -14.56 -6.47 -26.02
CA ILE A 240 -13.47 -6.15 -25.11
C ILE A 240 -12.73 -7.45 -24.73
N TYR A 241 -11.52 -7.65 -25.23
CA TYR A 241 -10.60 -8.64 -24.65
C TYR A 241 -9.52 -7.90 -23.89
N ALA A 242 -9.64 -7.89 -22.55
CA ALA A 242 -8.60 -7.45 -21.66
C ALA A 242 -7.53 -8.55 -21.58
N VAL A 243 -6.38 -8.34 -22.19
CA VAL A 243 -5.18 -9.17 -21.95
C VAL A 243 -4.38 -8.48 -20.86
N SER A 244 -4.50 -8.98 -19.64
CA SER A 244 -3.61 -8.61 -18.53
C SER A 244 -2.30 -9.39 -18.67
N VAL A 245 -1.25 -8.72 -19.12
CA VAL A 245 0.12 -9.25 -19.04
C VAL A 245 0.67 -8.88 -17.67
N ALA A 246 0.64 -9.84 -16.75
CA ALA A 246 1.38 -9.73 -15.49
C ALA A 246 2.88 -10.00 -15.78
N LEU A 247 3.70 -8.98 -15.74
CA LEU A 247 5.16 -9.16 -15.67
C LEU A 247 5.52 -9.54 -14.24
N SER A 248 5.70 -10.83 -13.97
CA SER A 248 6.35 -11.31 -12.75
C SER A 248 7.86 -11.31 -12.98
N LEU A 249 8.56 -10.36 -12.34
CA LEU A 249 10.01 -10.40 -12.17
C LEU A 249 10.35 -11.37 -11.03
N THR A 250 10.43 -12.66 -11.33
CA THR A 250 11.13 -13.62 -10.46
C THR A 250 12.31 -14.17 -11.23
N GLY A 251 13.46 -13.54 -11.03
CA GLY A 251 14.75 -14.10 -11.42
C GLY A 251 15.13 -15.24 -10.49
N THR A 252 14.91 -16.48 -10.89
CA THR A 252 15.55 -17.65 -10.29
C THR A 252 16.60 -18.19 -11.27
N ALA A 253 17.86 -18.02 -10.86
CA ALA A 253 18.99 -18.64 -11.56
C ALA A 253 18.90 -20.17 -11.43
N TRP A 254 18.84 -20.86 -12.55
CA TRP A 254 18.89 -22.32 -12.65
C TRP A 254 20.35 -22.76 -12.65
N ILE A 255 20.80 -23.40 -11.57
CA ILE A 255 22.12 -24.05 -11.50
C ILE A 255 21.93 -25.50 -11.96
N GLY A 256 22.38 -25.80 -13.16
CA GLY A 256 22.41 -27.15 -13.70
C GLY A 256 23.46 -28.00 -12.98
N ARG A 257 23.03 -29.11 -12.38
CA ARG A 257 23.88 -30.13 -11.81
C ARG A 257 24.03 -31.29 -12.81
N LYS A 258 25.22 -31.42 -13.43
CA LYS A 258 25.61 -32.61 -14.17
C LYS A 258 25.87 -33.77 -13.20
N ARG A 259 25.25 -34.92 -13.45
CA ARG A 259 25.63 -36.20 -12.84
C ARG A 259 26.61 -36.91 -13.77
N HIS A 260 27.68 -37.36 -13.17
CA HIS A 260 28.44 -38.53 -13.62
C HIS A 260 28.00 -39.72 -12.80
#